data_b1a4da609912088a59116ff48ad8b6f3
#
_entry.id   b1a4da609912088a59116ff48ad8b6f3
#
_cell.length_a   1.000
_cell.length_b   1.000
_cell.length_c   1.000
_cell.angle_alpha   90.00
_cell.angle_beta   90.00
_cell.angle_gamma   90.00
#
_symmetry.space_group_name_H-M   'P 1'
#
loop_
_entity.id
_entity.type
_entity.pdbx_description
1 polymer ?
#
loop_
_entity_poly.entity_id
_entity_poly.type
_entity_poly.pdbx_seq_one_letter_code
_entity_poly.pdbx_strand_id
1 'polypeptide(L)'
;MKTFFLSMAGALAAMFIFIFLMFSFLMLLIVGASSSKPERPDSVVLSLDLNTEFSDQAPTGGFAALSGTPGFIDLLTKLKAAETDDHVKGLFIRGAFIGTGSARAEELRQAIQSFRDQGKFVIAHSQGTLGVRGPSAYWSISAADEIWMQPGSDLVVPGLTFETEFFKGLFDKIDVTPEIYPFYEYKNAPNSYNKTGYTEPHKEALVTLADSVWTTALGDMAADRGLNTDAVRTVLESGPIPAEKAISLKLLDKTGYPEEASAAALERAGDDAELVDLAFYSAPSPSLRAPQIAVVGGEGAVVTGGGEGDSPFSSPPGFASDNIARAILDAGKNDKVKAIIFRVDSPGGSPVAADQIWNAIERVQADGKPVIVSMGSLAASGGYYVSAGADYIMANRATI
;
A
#
# COMPACT_ATOMS: atom_id res chain seq x y z
N MET A 1 7.35 -60.62 16.26
CA MET A 1 8.06 -59.42 15.79
C MET A 1 7.94 -59.22 14.28
N LYS A 2 8.29 -60.18 13.39
CA LYS A 2 8.19 -59.99 11.92
C LYS A 2 6.79 -59.61 11.44
N THR A 3 5.74 -60.25 11.94
CA THR A 3 4.34 -59.92 11.58
C THR A 3 3.90 -58.53 12.02
N PHE A 4 4.37 -58.06 13.18
CA PHE A 4 4.10 -56.70 13.65
C PHE A 4 4.72 -55.63 12.73
N PHE A 5 6.00 -55.80 12.35
CA PHE A 5 6.67 -54.88 11.45
C PHE A 5 6.06 -54.87 10.04
N LEU A 6 5.61 -56.03 9.53
CA LEU A 6 4.91 -56.12 8.26
C LEU A 6 3.54 -55.42 8.28
N SER A 7 2.77 -55.62 9.36
CA SER A 7 1.49 -54.92 9.51
C SER A 7 1.66 -53.39 9.67
N MET A 8 2.67 -52.94 10.42
CA MET A 8 3.01 -51.54 10.57
C MET A 8 3.47 -50.92 9.24
N ALA A 9 4.32 -51.59 8.46
CA ALA A 9 4.73 -51.15 7.14
C ALA A 9 3.54 -51.06 6.17
N GLY A 10 2.63 -52.05 6.21
CA GLY A 10 1.39 -52.03 5.42
C GLY A 10 0.47 -50.88 5.79
N ALA A 11 0.28 -50.56 7.09
CA ALA A 11 -0.52 -49.44 7.56
C ALA A 11 0.10 -48.10 7.15
N LEU A 12 1.42 -47.94 7.26
CA LEU A 12 2.12 -46.73 6.81
C LEU A 12 2.00 -46.55 5.29
N ALA A 13 2.17 -47.61 4.50
CA ALA A 13 2.01 -47.57 3.05
C ALA A 13 0.57 -47.15 2.66
N ALA A 14 -0.45 -47.74 3.31
CA ALA A 14 -1.85 -47.41 3.09
C ALA A 14 -2.15 -45.92 3.45
N MET A 15 -1.59 -45.44 4.54
CA MET A 15 -1.71 -44.04 4.97
C MET A 15 -1.05 -43.10 3.95
N PHE A 16 0.13 -43.42 3.46
CA PHE A 16 0.80 -42.64 2.42
C PHE A 16 0.02 -42.60 1.11
N ILE A 17 -0.52 -43.75 0.67
CA ILE A 17 -1.37 -43.84 -0.53
C ILE A 17 -2.63 -43.01 -0.34
N PHE A 18 -3.28 -43.07 0.83
CA PHE A 18 -4.48 -42.29 1.14
C PHE A 18 -4.20 -40.80 1.11
N ILE A 19 -3.12 -40.35 1.76
CA ILE A 19 -2.70 -38.90 1.75
C ILE A 19 -2.38 -38.45 0.31
N PHE A 20 -1.68 -39.25 -0.47
CA PHE A 20 -1.34 -38.95 -1.86
C PHE A 20 -2.60 -38.84 -2.73
N LEU A 21 -3.54 -39.77 -2.61
CA LEU A 21 -4.81 -39.73 -3.35
C LEU A 21 -5.68 -38.52 -2.93
N MET A 22 -5.73 -38.21 -1.65
CA MET A 22 -6.44 -37.07 -1.13
C MET A 22 -5.83 -35.77 -1.65
N PHE A 23 -4.50 -35.67 -1.66
CA PHE A 23 -3.79 -34.50 -2.19
C PHE A 23 -3.98 -34.35 -3.71
N SER A 24 -3.92 -35.47 -4.44
CA SER A 24 -4.17 -35.50 -5.89
C SER A 24 -5.60 -35.13 -6.23
N PHE A 25 -6.58 -35.58 -5.44
CA PHE A 25 -7.99 -35.20 -5.59
C PHE A 25 -8.20 -33.72 -5.30
N LEU A 26 -7.58 -33.18 -4.24
CA LEU A 26 -7.64 -31.77 -3.91
C LEU A 26 -7.01 -30.91 -5.03
N MET A 27 -5.87 -31.36 -5.58
CA MET A 27 -5.23 -30.69 -6.73
C MET A 27 -6.10 -30.74 -7.98
N LEU A 28 -6.78 -31.85 -8.24
CA LEU A 28 -7.74 -31.96 -9.36
C LEU A 28 -8.93 -31.02 -9.17
N LEU A 29 -9.44 -30.86 -7.96
CA LEU A 29 -10.48 -29.89 -7.64
C LEU A 29 -10.01 -28.43 -7.86
N ILE A 30 -8.79 -28.11 -7.42
CA ILE A 30 -8.19 -26.78 -7.61
C ILE A 30 -7.97 -26.50 -9.10
N VAL A 31 -7.41 -27.44 -9.86
CA VAL A 31 -7.20 -27.30 -11.31
C VAL A 31 -8.54 -27.25 -12.05
N GLY A 32 -9.52 -28.06 -11.65
CA GLY A 32 -10.87 -28.01 -12.22
C GLY A 32 -11.59 -26.69 -11.98
N ALA A 33 -11.45 -26.14 -10.77
CA ALA A 33 -12.02 -24.84 -10.43
C ALA A 33 -11.29 -23.68 -11.15
N SER A 34 -9.99 -23.81 -11.41
CA SER A 34 -9.21 -22.79 -12.12
C SER A 34 -9.33 -22.86 -13.65
N SER A 35 -9.84 -23.95 -14.22
CA SER A 35 -10.00 -24.11 -15.67
C SER A 35 -11.32 -23.57 -16.21
N SER A 36 -12.34 -23.38 -15.39
CA SER A 36 -13.53 -22.60 -15.76
C SER A 36 -13.21 -21.12 -15.53
N LYS A 37 -12.75 -20.39 -16.56
CA LYS A 37 -12.82 -18.95 -16.53
C LYS A 37 -14.29 -18.59 -16.33
N PRO A 38 -14.67 -17.95 -15.22
CA PRO A 38 -16.04 -17.47 -15.10
C PRO A 38 -16.32 -16.57 -16.32
N GLU A 39 -17.48 -16.73 -16.90
CA GLU A 39 -17.95 -15.81 -17.94
C GLU A 39 -17.88 -14.40 -17.36
N ARG A 40 -17.23 -13.51 -18.07
CA ARG A 40 -17.01 -12.14 -17.57
C ARG A 40 -18.34 -11.41 -17.64
N PRO A 41 -18.82 -10.81 -16.54
CA PRO A 41 -20.07 -10.06 -16.57
C PRO A 41 -20.00 -8.92 -17.59
N ASP A 42 -21.12 -8.62 -18.23
CA ASP A 42 -21.22 -7.54 -19.23
C ASP A 42 -21.13 -6.15 -18.57
N SER A 43 -21.52 -6.04 -17.32
CA SER A 43 -21.43 -4.81 -16.52
C SER A 43 -20.83 -5.11 -15.15
N VAL A 44 -19.77 -4.40 -14.78
CA VAL A 44 -19.01 -4.64 -13.55
C VAL A 44 -18.88 -3.34 -12.76
N VAL A 45 -19.17 -3.41 -11.47
CA VAL A 45 -18.70 -2.46 -10.47
C VAL A 45 -17.57 -3.12 -9.70
N LEU A 46 -16.39 -2.53 -9.75
CA LEU A 46 -15.27 -3.00 -8.94
C LEU A 46 -15.50 -2.65 -7.47
N SER A 47 -15.11 -3.53 -6.55
CA SER A 47 -15.15 -3.23 -5.11
C SER A 47 -13.75 -3.22 -4.52
N LEU A 48 -13.50 -2.25 -3.64
CA LEU A 48 -12.25 -2.10 -2.91
C LEU A 48 -12.56 -1.94 -1.41
N ASP A 49 -12.08 -2.86 -0.58
CA ASP A 49 -12.23 -2.77 0.88
C ASP A 49 -10.95 -2.21 1.51
N LEU A 50 -11.02 -0.97 1.99
CA LEU A 50 -9.94 -0.26 2.66
C LEU A 50 -9.86 -0.51 4.17
N ASN A 51 -10.69 -1.41 4.71
CA ASN A 51 -10.56 -1.84 6.12
C ASN A 51 -9.42 -2.85 6.31
N THR A 52 -8.86 -3.37 5.23
CA THR A 52 -7.68 -4.25 5.25
C THR A 52 -6.40 -3.45 5.10
N GLU A 53 -5.35 -3.87 5.80
CA GLU A 53 -4.01 -3.31 5.58
C GLU A 53 -3.41 -3.90 4.29
N PHE A 54 -2.83 -3.04 3.49
CA PHE A 54 -2.10 -3.43 2.28
C PHE A 54 -0.61 -3.14 2.44
N SER A 55 0.21 -4.15 2.17
CA SER A 55 1.62 -3.91 1.86
C SER A 55 1.74 -3.24 0.50
N ASP A 56 2.83 -2.55 0.22
CA ASP A 56 3.07 -1.98 -1.11
C ASP A 56 3.09 -3.06 -2.19
N GLN A 57 3.67 -4.22 -1.86
CA GLN A 57 3.74 -5.38 -2.75
C GLN A 57 3.05 -6.60 -2.17
N ALA A 58 2.51 -7.44 -3.05
CA ALA A 58 1.96 -8.72 -2.64
C ALA A 58 3.04 -9.60 -1.97
N PRO A 59 2.68 -10.38 -0.93
CA PRO A 59 3.60 -11.31 -0.30
C PRO A 59 4.11 -12.35 -1.29
N THR A 60 5.43 -12.54 -1.37
CA THR A 60 6.06 -13.44 -2.34
C THR A 60 6.52 -14.77 -1.75
N GLY A 61 6.38 -15.00 -0.43
CA GLY A 61 6.91 -16.20 0.24
C GLY A 61 5.95 -16.87 1.21
N GLY A 62 6.21 -18.16 1.46
CA GLY A 62 5.49 -18.97 2.44
C GLY A 62 3.99 -19.09 2.19
N PHE A 63 3.23 -19.32 3.25
CA PHE A 63 1.76 -19.39 3.18
C PHE A 63 1.12 -18.02 2.87
N ALA A 64 1.81 -16.92 3.13
CA ALA A 64 1.31 -15.58 2.81
C ALA A 64 1.11 -15.39 1.30
N ALA A 65 1.95 -15.99 0.46
CA ALA A 65 1.77 -15.97 -1.00
C ALA A 65 0.52 -16.72 -1.45
N LEU A 66 0.02 -17.69 -0.64
CA LEU A 66 -1.21 -18.42 -0.94
C LEU A 66 -2.47 -17.68 -0.52
N SER A 67 -2.37 -16.64 0.29
CA SER A 67 -3.52 -15.84 0.73
C SER A 67 -4.20 -15.09 -0.42
N GLY A 68 -3.48 -14.88 -1.53
CA GLY A 68 -3.98 -14.10 -2.66
C GLY A 68 -4.18 -12.60 -2.36
N THR A 69 -3.67 -12.12 -1.22
CA THR A 69 -3.77 -10.69 -0.86
C THR A 69 -2.94 -9.87 -1.84
N PRO A 70 -3.55 -8.96 -2.60
CA PRO A 70 -2.82 -8.12 -3.54
C PRO A 70 -1.98 -7.07 -2.80
N GLY A 71 -0.88 -6.64 -3.41
CA GLY A 71 -0.19 -5.43 -2.99
C GLY A 71 -0.95 -4.16 -3.40
N PHE A 72 -0.64 -3.06 -2.75
CA PHE A 72 -1.24 -1.77 -3.08
C PHE A 72 -0.94 -1.34 -4.54
N ILE A 73 0.28 -1.57 -5.00
CA ILE A 73 0.69 -1.28 -6.40
C ILE A 73 -0.08 -2.16 -7.40
N ASP A 74 -0.38 -3.42 -7.04
CA ASP A 74 -1.19 -4.29 -7.88
C ASP A 74 -2.62 -3.76 -8.01
N LEU A 75 -3.20 -3.27 -6.91
CA LEU A 75 -4.53 -2.66 -6.91
C LEU A 75 -4.57 -1.40 -7.78
N LEU A 76 -3.59 -0.51 -7.66
CA LEU A 76 -3.50 0.69 -8.51
C LEU A 76 -3.32 0.33 -9.99
N THR A 77 -2.51 -0.69 -10.28
CA THR A 77 -2.28 -1.17 -11.65
C THR A 77 -3.57 -1.75 -12.25
N LYS A 78 -4.32 -2.53 -11.47
CA LYS A 78 -5.61 -3.07 -11.88
C LYS A 78 -6.64 -1.97 -12.09
N LEU A 79 -6.70 -0.98 -11.20
CA LEU A 79 -7.60 0.16 -11.34
C LEU A 79 -7.26 0.97 -12.60
N LYS A 80 -5.97 1.18 -12.87
CA LYS A 80 -5.51 1.83 -14.10
C LYS A 80 -5.91 1.07 -15.37
N ALA A 81 -5.80 -0.25 -15.36
CA ALA A 81 -6.23 -1.09 -16.49
C ALA A 81 -7.75 -1.09 -16.65
N ALA A 82 -8.50 -0.97 -15.56
CA ALA A 82 -9.96 -0.91 -15.58
C ALA A 82 -10.52 0.41 -16.15
N GLU A 83 -9.72 1.47 -16.18
CA GLU A 83 -10.12 2.76 -16.75
C GLU A 83 -10.60 2.65 -18.22
N THR A 84 -9.97 1.79 -18.99
CA THR A 84 -10.25 1.61 -20.43
C THR A 84 -11.07 0.37 -20.74
N ASP A 85 -11.53 -0.36 -19.73
CA ASP A 85 -12.34 -1.55 -19.89
C ASP A 85 -13.82 -1.20 -19.95
N ASP A 86 -14.45 -1.41 -21.10
CA ASP A 86 -15.85 -1.07 -21.34
C ASP A 86 -16.85 -1.86 -20.45
N HIS A 87 -16.45 -3.02 -19.94
CA HIS A 87 -17.28 -3.80 -19.00
C HIS A 87 -17.31 -3.16 -17.62
N VAL A 88 -16.25 -2.45 -17.20
CA VAL A 88 -16.19 -1.78 -15.91
C VAL A 88 -16.92 -0.45 -15.98
N LYS A 89 -17.95 -0.27 -15.15
CA LYS A 89 -18.78 0.95 -15.10
C LYS A 89 -18.41 1.87 -13.97
N GLY A 90 -18.01 1.31 -12.82
CA GLY A 90 -17.71 2.08 -11.63
C GLY A 90 -16.86 1.34 -10.61
N LEU A 91 -16.57 2.05 -9.53
CA LEU A 91 -15.84 1.56 -8.37
C LEU A 91 -16.66 1.84 -7.10
N PHE A 92 -16.84 0.83 -6.28
CA PHE A 92 -17.37 0.95 -4.93
C PHE A 92 -16.24 0.76 -3.93
N ILE A 93 -16.02 1.76 -3.07
CA ILE A 93 -15.01 1.71 -2.02
C ILE A 93 -15.67 1.58 -0.66
N ARG A 94 -15.27 0.60 0.11
CA ARG A 94 -15.74 0.37 1.46
C ARG A 94 -14.64 0.67 2.47
N GLY A 95 -14.99 1.43 3.52
CA GLY A 95 -14.10 1.74 4.63
C GLY A 95 -13.24 2.97 4.40
N ALA A 96 -12.51 3.32 5.44
CA ALA A 96 -11.52 4.37 5.41
C ALA A 96 -10.12 3.75 5.41
N PHE A 97 -9.19 4.38 4.73
CA PHE A 97 -7.80 3.93 4.64
C PHE A 97 -7.12 4.01 6.01
N ILE A 98 -7.11 2.90 6.74
CA ILE A 98 -6.62 2.83 8.11
C ILE A 98 -5.15 2.41 8.11
N GLY A 99 -4.27 3.20 8.76
CA GLY A 99 -2.91 2.79 9.09
C GLY A 99 -1.86 2.89 7.99
N THR A 100 -2.19 3.44 6.83
CA THR A 100 -1.22 3.64 5.75
C THR A 100 -0.76 5.09 5.65
N GLY A 101 0.46 5.29 5.17
CA GLY A 101 1.06 6.61 5.05
C GLY A 101 0.29 7.56 4.13
N SER A 102 0.48 8.84 4.33
CA SER A 102 -0.23 9.91 3.60
C SER A 102 0.02 9.87 2.09
N ALA A 103 1.18 9.41 1.63
CA ALA A 103 1.47 9.28 0.20
C ALA A 103 0.59 8.22 -0.49
N ARG A 104 0.32 7.09 0.15
CA ARG A 104 -0.61 6.08 -0.41
C ARG A 104 -2.04 6.62 -0.52
N ALA A 105 -2.47 7.45 0.44
CA ALA A 105 -3.77 8.12 0.36
C ALA A 105 -3.82 9.07 -0.85
N GLU A 106 -2.75 9.83 -1.10
CA GLU A 106 -2.62 10.68 -2.27
C GLU A 106 -2.65 9.88 -3.57
N GLU A 107 -1.92 8.76 -3.66
CA GLU A 107 -1.90 7.88 -4.83
C GLU A 107 -3.27 7.27 -5.13
N LEU A 108 -3.99 6.81 -4.11
CA LEU A 108 -5.34 6.28 -4.28
C LEU A 108 -6.32 7.36 -4.74
N ARG A 109 -6.26 8.56 -4.13
CA ARG A 109 -7.06 9.69 -4.56
C ARG A 109 -6.81 10.04 -6.04
N GLN A 110 -5.54 10.10 -6.46
CA GLN A 110 -5.18 10.37 -7.85
C GLN A 110 -5.68 9.27 -8.80
N ALA A 111 -5.61 8.01 -8.38
CA ALA A 111 -6.15 6.89 -9.16
C ALA A 111 -7.68 6.97 -9.29
N ILE A 112 -8.40 7.35 -8.23
CA ILE A 112 -9.84 7.61 -8.24
C ILE A 112 -10.16 8.75 -9.24
N GLN A 113 -9.41 9.83 -9.19
CA GLN A 113 -9.61 10.96 -10.10
C GLN A 113 -9.37 10.56 -11.55
N SER A 114 -8.27 9.84 -11.85
CA SER A 114 -7.98 9.32 -13.19
C SER A 114 -9.10 8.40 -13.71
N PHE A 115 -9.62 7.54 -12.84
CA PHE A 115 -10.72 6.64 -13.16
C PHE A 115 -12.03 7.39 -13.53
N ARG A 116 -12.35 8.44 -12.77
CA ARG A 116 -13.48 9.33 -13.04
C ARG A 116 -13.30 10.13 -14.34
N ASP A 117 -12.09 10.60 -14.62
CA ASP A 117 -11.78 11.33 -15.86
C ASP A 117 -12.01 10.50 -17.11
N GLN A 118 -12.03 9.15 -17.00
CA GLN A 118 -12.44 8.23 -18.06
C GLN A 118 -13.97 8.00 -18.12
N GLY A 119 -14.75 8.77 -17.40
CA GLY A 119 -16.23 8.72 -17.40
C GLY A 119 -16.83 7.62 -16.53
N LYS A 120 -16.03 6.99 -15.67
CA LYS A 120 -16.49 5.96 -14.73
C LYS A 120 -16.82 6.60 -13.39
N PHE A 121 -17.83 6.05 -12.69
CA PHE A 121 -18.22 6.61 -11.40
C PHE A 121 -17.50 5.94 -10.22
N VAL A 122 -17.42 6.65 -9.11
CA VAL A 122 -16.89 6.15 -7.84
C VAL A 122 -17.84 6.50 -6.70
N ILE A 123 -18.29 5.48 -5.97
CA ILE A 123 -19.05 5.63 -4.72
C ILE A 123 -18.20 5.10 -3.58
N ALA A 124 -17.96 5.92 -2.56
CA ALA A 124 -17.26 5.51 -1.35
C ALA A 124 -18.23 5.47 -0.17
N HIS A 125 -18.07 4.48 0.71
CA HIS A 125 -18.83 4.35 1.95
C HIS A 125 -17.90 4.18 3.15
N SER A 126 -18.12 4.96 4.21
CA SER A 126 -17.43 4.84 5.48
C SER A 126 -18.40 4.62 6.64
N GLN A 127 -18.02 3.78 7.59
CA GLN A 127 -18.75 3.58 8.85
C GLN A 127 -18.37 4.60 9.92
N GLY A 128 -17.70 5.69 9.52
CA GLY A 128 -17.16 6.73 10.38
C GLY A 128 -15.63 6.71 10.35
N THR A 129 -15.04 7.84 10.74
CA THR A 129 -13.58 8.00 10.78
C THR A 129 -13.06 8.26 12.20
N LEU A 130 -13.87 7.97 13.21
CA LEU A 130 -13.49 8.11 14.61
C LEU A 130 -12.32 7.16 14.95
N GLY A 131 -11.26 7.71 15.53
CA GLY A 131 -10.07 6.94 15.91
C GLY A 131 -9.03 6.79 14.79
N VAL A 132 -9.30 7.27 13.59
CA VAL A 132 -8.30 7.34 12.50
C VAL A 132 -7.23 8.39 12.84
N ARG A 133 -6.00 8.13 12.43
CA ARG A 133 -4.87 9.06 12.61
C ARG A 133 -4.60 9.82 11.31
N GLY A 134 -4.46 11.14 11.39
CA GLY A 134 -4.14 12.01 10.25
C GLY A 134 -5.24 12.12 9.20
N PRO A 135 -5.01 12.84 8.11
CA PRO A 135 -6.00 13.14 7.08
C PRO A 135 -6.28 11.98 6.11
N SER A 136 -5.46 10.93 6.11
CA SER A 136 -5.36 9.92 5.04
C SER A 136 -6.69 9.22 4.74
N ALA A 137 -7.52 8.96 5.77
CA ALA A 137 -8.78 8.25 5.61
C ALA A 137 -9.76 8.98 4.69
N TYR A 138 -10.05 10.23 4.98
CA TYR A 138 -10.96 11.04 4.16
C TYR A 138 -10.28 11.52 2.88
N TRP A 139 -9.01 11.90 2.94
CA TRP A 139 -8.24 12.36 1.79
C TRP A 139 -8.19 11.30 0.68
N SER A 140 -8.02 10.02 1.01
CA SER A 140 -7.95 8.94 0.02
C SER A 140 -9.22 8.78 -0.83
N ILE A 141 -10.39 9.13 -0.28
CA ILE A 141 -11.69 8.98 -0.94
C ILE A 141 -12.34 10.31 -1.32
N SER A 142 -11.71 11.46 -1.01
CA SER A 142 -12.31 12.78 -1.23
C SER A 142 -12.66 13.05 -2.68
N ALA A 143 -11.95 12.43 -3.63
CA ALA A 143 -12.20 12.53 -5.06
C ALA A 143 -13.35 11.64 -5.58
N ALA A 144 -14.05 10.87 -4.74
CA ALA A 144 -15.21 10.09 -5.18
C ALA A 144 -16.38 10.99 -5.62
N ASP A 145 -17.24 10.48 -6.54
CA ASP A 145 -18.45 11.19 -6.96
C ASP A 145 -19.45 11.33 -5.83
N GLU A 146 -19.59 10.26 -5.05
CA GLU A 146 -20.44 10.23 -3.86
C GLU A 146 -19.68 9.61 -2.69
N ILE A 147 -19.73 10.29 -1.54
CA ILE A 147 -19.20 9.77 -0.27
C ILE A 147 -20.36 9.59 0.69
N TRP A 148 -20.62 8.34 1.04
CA TRP A 148 -21.67 7.95 1.97
C TRP A 148 -21.07 7.66 3.34
N MET A 149 -21.83 7.94 4.38
CA MET A 149 -21.45 7.60 5.75
C MET A 149 -22.61 6.96 6.49
N GLN A 150 -22.30 5.98 7.36
CA GLN A 150 -23.31 5.32 8.17
C GLN A 150 -24.04 6.33 9.07
N PRO A 151 -25.37 6.25 9.19
CA PRO A 151 -26.13 7.10 10.13
C PRO A 151 -25.62 6.98 11.57
N GLY A 152 -25.59 8.10 12.28
CA GLY A 152 -25.13 8.15 13.67
C GLY A 152 -23.62 8.07 13.87
N SER A 153 -22.85 8.18 12.80
CA SER A 153 -21.38 8.28 12.85
C SER A 153 -20.89 9.71 12.62
N ASP A 154 -19.63 9.94 12.95
CA ASP A 154 -18.98 11.22 12.81
C ASP A 154 -17.85 11.18 11.75
N LEU A 155 -17.76 12.25 10.97
CA LEU A 155 -16.58 12.54 10.16
C LEU A 155 -15.54 13.21 11.06
N VAL A 156 -14.39 12.54 11.22
CA VAL A 156 -13.23 13.06 11.94
C VAL A 156 -12.04 13.05 11.00
N VAL A 157 -11.44 14.21 10.77
CA VAL A 157 -10.22 14.35 9.98
C VAL A 157 -9.18 15.02 10.87
N PRO A 158 -8.46 14.25 11.69
CA PRO A 158 -7.50 14.81 12.61
C PRO A 158 -6.27 15.32 11.88
N GLY A 159 -5.59 16.32 12.48
CA GLY A 159 -4.29 16.75 12.04
C GLY A 159 -3.21 15.69 12.25
N LEU A 160 -1.98 16.03 11.90
CA LEU A 160 -0.82 15.16 12.10
C LEU A 160 -0.22 15.40 13.48
N THR A 161 0.10 14.30 14.15
CA THR A 161 0.80 14.31 15.44
C THR A 161 2.08 13.51 15.32
N PHE A 162 3.19 14.12 15.71
CA PHE A 162 4.48 13.45 15.86
C PHE A 162 4.81 13.31 17.34
N GLU A 163 5.14 12.12 17.76
CA GLU A 163 5.57 11.79 19.10
C GLU A 163 6.97 11.18 19.04
N THR A 164 7.89 11.67 19.90
CA THR A 164 9.26 11.19 19.97
C THR A 164 9.62 10.90 21.41
N GLU A 165 10.08 9.70 21.68
CA GLU A 165 10.59 9.30 22.99
C GLU A 165 12.02 9.76 23.16
N PHE A 166 12.36 10.25 24.39
CA PHE A 166 13.69 10.70 24.75
C PHE A 166 14.20 9.90 25.95
N PHE A 167 15.22 9.10 25.73
CA PHE A 167 15.77 8.16 26.70
C PHE A 167 16.94 8.71 27.53
N LYS A 168 17.42 9.93 27.25
CA LYS A 168 18.55 10.51 28.00
C LYS A 168 18.35 10.47 29.51
N GLY A 169 17.16 10.81 30.00
CA GLY A 169 16.89 10.78 31.45
C GLY A 169 16.91 9.36 32.05
N LEU A 170 16.67 8.32 31.29
CA LEU A 170 16.85 6.92 31.67
C LEU A 170 18.35 6.59 31.74
N PHE A 171 19.09 6.95 30.68
CA PHE A 171 20.54 6.69 30.62
C PHE A 171 21.30 7.40 31.76
N ASP A 172 20.95 8.64 32.07
CA ASP A 172 21.54 9.37 33.19
C ASP A 172 21.31 8.66 34.53
N LYS A 173 20.18 7.98 34.74
CA LYS A 173 19.87 7.22 35.96
C LYS A 173 20.66 5.93 36.10
N ILE A 174 21.15 5.37 35.02
CA ILE A 174 21.93 4.11 35.00
C ILE A 174 23.41 4.36 34.67
N ASP A 175 23.88 5.61 34.76
CA ASP A 175 25.25 6.05 34.46
C ASP A 175 25.74 5.60 33.05
N VAL A 176 24.85 5.62 32.03
CA VAL A 176 25.19 5.36 30.63
C VAL A 176 25.21 6.66 29.85
N THR A 177 26.30 6.92 29.15
CA THR A 177 26.42 8.08 28.25
C THR A 177 26.47 7.61 26.79
N PRO A 178 25.40 7.80 26.00
CA PRO A 178 25.44 7.50 24.57
C PRO A 178 26.36 8.49 23.84
N GLU A 179 27.36 7.97 23.14
CA GLU A 179 28.27 8.76 22.30
C GLU A 179 27.89 8.63 20.86
N ILE A 180 27.01 9.52 20.37
CA ILE A 180 26.50 9.54 18.97
C ILE A 180 26.75 10.94 18.41
N TYR A 181 27.50 11.02 17.32
CA TYR A 181 27.91 12.27 16.69
C TYR A 181 27.12 12.50 15.40
N PRO A 182 26.08 13.34 15.39
CA PRO A 182 25.35 13.68 14.18
C PRO A 182 26.14 14.65 13.31
N PHE A 183 25.94 14.53 12.00
CA PHE A 183 26.38 15.56 11.05
C PHE A 183 25.31 16.64 10.98
N TYR A 184 25.64 17.83 11.40
CA TYR A 184 24.79 19.02 11.46
C TYR A 184 23.55 18.89 12.35
N GLU A 185 22.83 20.00 12.52
CA GLU A 185 21.76 20.18 13.50
C GLU A 185 20.44 19.48 13.14
N TYR A 186 20.21 19.19 11.82
CA TYR A 186 18.99 18.52 11.35
C TYR A 186 19.09 16.98 11.33
N LYS A 187 20.24 16.41 11.71
CA LYS A 187 20.36 14.95 11.90
C LYS A 187 19.76 14.57 13.26
N ASN A 188 18.44 14.42 13.31
CA ASN A 188 17.65 14.36 14.54
C ASN A 188 17.57 12.98 15.19
N ALA A 189 17.84 11.88 14.47
CA ALA A 189 17.73 10.51 14.98
C ALA A 189 18.48 10.26 16.31
N PRO A 190 19.70 10.81 16.54
CA PRO A 190 20.41 10.67 17.81
C PRO A 190 19.76 11.40 19.00
N ASN A 191 18.87 12.37 18.74
CA ASN A 191 18.26 13.18 19.79
C ASN A 191 17.45 12.35 20.79
N SER A 192 16.83 11.26 20.34
CA SER A 192 16.12 10.31 21.23
C SER A 192 17.02 9.74 22.33
N TYR A 193 18.31 9.65 22.11
CA TYR A 193 19.27 9.06 23.05
C TYR A 193 20.05 10.10 23.83
N ASN A 194 20.39 11.25 23.24
CA ASN A 194 21.31 12.24 23.85
C ASN A 194 20.67 13.55 24.26
N LYS A 195 19.33 13.70 24.05
CA LYS A 195 18.55 14.89 24.45
C LYS A 195 17.39 14.48 25.37
N THR A 196 16.87 15.44 26.10
CA THR A 196 15.69 15.28 26.97
C THR A 196 14.42 15.81 26.36
N GLY A 197 14.48 16.33 25.10
CA GLY A 197 13.36 16.91 24.36
C GLY A 197 13.81 17.38 22.99
N TYR A 198 12.89 17.96 22.25
CA TYR A 198 13.14 18.50 20.93
C TYR A 198 14.16 19.64 20.94
N THR A 199 15.14 19.60 20.05
CA THR A 199 15.94 20.78 19.69
C THR A 199 15.13 21.65 18.73
N GLU A 200 15.47 22.95 18.60
CA GLU A 200 14.76 23.84 17.66
C GLU A 200 14.79 23.30 16.21
N PRO A 201 15.97 22.87 15.65
CA PRO A 201 15.97 22.26 14.31
C PRO A 201 15.11 20.99 14.20
N HIS A 202 15.04 20.17 15.26
CA HIS A 202 14.21 18.97 15.26
C HIS A 202 12.71 19.34 15.23
N LYS A 203 12.32 20.30 16.07
CA LYS A 203 10.93 20.80 16.12
C LYS A 203 10.54 21.45 14.80
N GLU A 204 11.40 22.32 14.26
CA GLU A 204 11.18 22.98 12.97
C GLU A 204 10.95 21.97 11.85
N ALA A 205 11.81 20.93 11.75
CA ALA A 205 11.67 19.89 10.72
C ALA A 205 10.32 19.17 10.81
N LEU A 206 9.90 18.76 12.01
CA LEU A 206 8.64 18.05 12.21
C LEU A 206 7.41 18.94 11.96
N VAL A 207 7.43 20.19 12.41
CA VAL A 207 6.33 21.13 12.20
C VAL A 207 6.18 21.46 10.71
N THR A 208 7.29 21.72 10.01
CA THR A 208 7.27 22.00 8.57
C THR A 208 6.74 20.82 7.78
N LEU A 209 7.15 19.60 8.14
CA LEU A 209 6.65 18.37 7.53
C LEU A 209 5.15 18.20 7.77
N ALA A 210 4.69 18.35 9.02
CA ALA A 210 3.27 18.26 9.36
C ALA A 210 2.42 19.28 8.58
N ASP A 211 2.88 20.53 8.53
CA ASP A 211 2.17 21.62 7.84
C ASP A 211 2.12 21.37 6.32
N SER A 212 3.21 20.87 5.73
CA SER A 212 3.27 20.52 4.30
C SER A 212 2.25 19.45 3.94
N VAL A 213 2.21 18.34 4.69
CA VAL A 213 1.27 17.23 4.45
C VAL A 213 -0.18 17.69 4.70
N TRP A 214 -0.41 18.40 5.81
CA TRP A 214 -1.75 18.89 6.17
C TRP A 214 -2.29 19.88 5.13
N THR A 215 -1.48 20.85 4.72
CA THR A 215 -1.88 21.85 3.72
C THR A 215 -2.14 21.21 2.36
N THR A 216 -1.32 20.23 1.96
CA THR A 216 -1.54 19.45 0.73
C THR A 216 -2.86 18.71 0.79
N ALA A 217 -3.12 17.96 1.86
CA ALA A 217 -4.36 17.20 2.03
C ALA A 217 -5.60 18.13 2.04
N LEU A 218 -5.53 19.25 2.77
CA LEU A 218 -6.62 20.25 2.79
C LEU A 218 -6.92 20.83 1.42
N GLY A 219 -5.87 21.19 0.67
CA GLY A 219 -6.02 21.73 -0.69
C GLY A 219 -6.70 20.75 -1.63
N ASP A 220 -6.29 19.48 -1.57
CA ASP A 220 -6.86 18.41 -2.37
C ASP A 220 -8.33 18.12 -1.99
N MET A 221 -8.62 17.94 -0.70
CA MET A 221 -9.99 17.71 -0.21
C MET A 221 -10.92 18.89 -0.57
N ALA A 222 -10.44 20.12 -0.45
CA ALA A 222 -11.22 21.29 -0.82
C ALA A 222 -11.51 21.32 -2.33
N ALA A 223 -10.51 21.08 -3.17
CA ALA A 223 -10.65 21.03 -4.62
C ALA A 223 -11.63 19.92 -5.06
N ASP A 224 -11.50 18.73 -4.51
CA ASP A 224 -12.36 17.57 -4.83
C ASP A 224 -13.83 17.84 -4.49
N ARG A 225 -14.07 18.54 -3.39
CA ARG A 225 -15.42 18.86 -2.91
C ARG A 225 -15.96 20.21 -3.43
N GLY A 226 -15.19 20.94 -4.24
CA GLY A 226 -15.56 22.26 -4.76
C GLY A 226 -15.73 23.30 -3.66
N LEU A 227 -14.91 23.24 -2.61
CA LEU A 227 -14.99 24.08 -1.43
C LEU A 227 -13.78 25.03 -1.30
N ASN A 228 -13.92 26.07 -0.52
CA ASN A 228 -12.80 26.93 -0.15
C ASN A 228 -11.91 26.25 0.90
N THR A 229 -10.59 26.26 0.72
CA THR A 229 -9.62 25.57 1.59
C THR A 229 -9.67 26.05 3.05
N ASP A 230 -9.81 27.38 3.29
CA ASP A 230 -9.88 27.91 4.65
C ASP A 230 -11.19 27.55 5.35
N ALA A 231 -12.29 27.48 4.59
CA ALA A 231 -13.56 26.98 5.11
C ALA A 231 -13.48 25.50 5.50
N VAL A 232 -12.86 24.66 4.66
CA VAL A 232 -12.62 23.23 4.96
C VAL A 232 -11.73 23.10 6.20
N ARG A 233 -10.62 23.85 6.27
CA ARG A 233 -9.74 23.88 7.44
C ARG A 233 -10.52 24.17 8.71
N THR A 234 -11.27 25.28 8.73
CA THR A 234 -12.05 25.70 9.90
C THR A 234 -13.01 24.65 10.38
N VAL A 235 -13.67 23.97 9.44
CA VAL A 235 -14.63 22.91 9.75
C VAL A 235 -13.93 21.67 10.30
N LEU A 236 -12.88 21.17 9.63
CA LEU A 236 -12.19 19.95 10.05
C LEU A 236 -11.45 20.13 11.38
N GLU A 237 -10.90 21.30 11.64
CA GLU A 237 -10.22 21.64 12.91
C GLU A 237 -11.21 21.88 14.07
N SER A 238 -12.51 22.01 13.81
CA SER A 238 -13.52 22.16 14.87
C SER A 238 -13.83 20.87 15.64
N GLY A 239 -13.34 19.73 15.18
CA GLY A 239 -13.51 18.42 15.82
C GLY A 239 -14.50 17.52 15.09
N PRO A 240 -15.07 16.50 15.79
CA PRO A 240 -16.02 15.58 15.19
C PRO A 240 -17.23 16.29 14.55
N ILE A 241 -17.56 15.89 13.32
CA ILE A 241 -18.67 16.47 12.55
C ILE A 241 -19.70 15.37 12.32
N PRO A 242 -20.91 15.46 12.92
CA PRO A 242 -21.98 14.50 12.64
C PRO A 242 -22.26 14.38 11.13
N ALA A 243 -22.56 13.15 10.68
CA ALA A 243 -22.72 12.85 9.25
C ALA A 243 -23.71 13.81 8.54
N GLU A 244 -24.86 14.10 9.15
CA GLU A 244 -25.88 15.00 8.61
C GLU A 244 -25.33 16.44 8.48
N LYS A 245 -24.50 16.86 9.42
CA LYS A 245 -23.82 18.16 9.36
C LYS A 245 -22.77 18.19 8.25
N ALA A 246 -22.00 17.12 8.10
CA ALA A 246 -21.00 17.00 7.04
C ALA A 246 -21.64 17.04 5.64
N ILE A 247 -22.85 16.48 5.46
CA ILE A 247 -23.64 16.61 4.22
C ILE A 247 -23.99 18.08 3.97
N SER A 248 -24.52 18.79 4.98
CA SER A 248 -24.87 20.21 4.82
C SER A 248 -23.68 21.09 4.45
N LEU A 249 -22.46 20.65 4.79
CA LEU A 249 -21.18 21.29 4.48
C LEU A 249 -20.55 20.77 3.17
N LYS A 250 -21.20 19.86 2.47
CA LYS A 250 -20.73 19.21 1.24
C LYS A 250 -19.43 18.38 1.40
N LEU A 251 -19.10 17.99 2.61
CA LEU A 251 -18.00 17.04 2.86
C LEU A 251 -18.44 15.59 2.63
N LEU A 252 -19.72 15.32 2.79
CA LEU A 252 -20.38 14.05 2.46
C LEU A 252 -21.57 14.32 1.53
N ASP A 253 -22.07 13.27 0.89
CA ASP A 253 -23.19 13.35 -0.04
C ASP A 253 -24.46 12.73 0.53
N LYS A 254 -24.35 11.59 1.23
CA LYS A 254 -25.48 10.84 1.76
C LYS A 254 -25.14 10.14 3.07
N THR A 255 -26.18 9.82 3.84
CA THR A 255 -26.12 8.80 4.89
C THR A 255 -26.78 7.53 4.39
N GLY A 256 -26.25 6.38 4.81
CA GLY A 256 -26.77 5.06 4.46
C GLY A 256 -25.85 3.96 4.95
N TYR A 257 -26.32 2.71 4.87
CA TYR A 257 -25.53 1.55 5.24
C TYR A 257 -24.68 1.04 4.07
N PRO A 258 -23.64 0.20 4.32
CA PRO A 258 -22.75 -0.28 3.25
C PRO A 258 -23.49 -1.00 2.12
N GLU A 259 -24.51 -1.81 2.45
CA GLU A 259 -25.35 -2.53 1.50
C GLU A 259 -26.20 -1.61 0.64
N GLU A 260 -26.68 -0.49 1.19
CA GLU A 260 -27.43 0.52 0.44
C GLU A 260 -26.53 1.26 -0.54
N ALA A 261 -25.33 1.62 -0.12
CA ALA A 261 -24.35 2.28 -1.00
C ALA A 261 -23.85 1.35 -2.12
N SER A 262 -23.63 0.06 -1.82
CA SER A 262 -23.26 -0.92 -2.85
C SER A 262 -24.41 -1.20 -3.81
N ALA A 263 -25.65 -1.26 -3.35
CA ALA A 263 -26.84 -1.40 -4.18
C ALA A 263 -27.00 -0.18 -5.12
N ALA A 264 -26.77 1.03 -4.61
CA ALA A 264 -26.80 2.25 -5.43
C ALA A 264 -25.70 2.25 -6.53
N ALA A 265 -24.53 1.67 -6.22
CA ALA A 265 -23.48 1.51 -7.22
C ALA A 265 -23.88 0.52 -8.33
N LEU A 266 -24.51 -0.60 -7.97
CA LEU A 266 -25.00 -1.59 -8.93
C LEU A 266 -26.15 -1.00 -9.79
N GLU A 267 -27.12 -0.33 -9.19
CA GLU A 267 -28.21 0.35 -9.89
C GLU A 267 -27.68 1.38 -10.91
N ARG A 268 -26.66 2.15 -10.52
CA ARG A 268 -26.03 3.13 -11.42
C ARG A 268 -25.30 2.46 -12.60
N ALA A 269 -24.80 1.24 -12.43
CA ALA A 269 -24.11 0.47 -13.47
C ALA A 269 -25.06 -0.28 -14.43
N GLY A 270 -26.34 -0.48 -14.04
CA GLY A 270 -27.39 -1.15 -14.83
C GLY A 270 -27.87 -2.45 -14.19
N ASP A 271 -29.02 -2.96 -14.69
CA ASP A 271 -29.78 -4.07 -14.09
C ASP A 271 -28.98 -5.38 -13.94
N ASP A 272 -28.03 -5.64 -14.84
CA ASP A 272 -27.22 -6.87 -14.88
C ASP A 272 -25.80 -6.65 -14.31
N ALA A 273 -25.57 -5.57 -13.57
CA ALA A 273 -24.26 -5.27 -13.02
C ALA A 273 -23.89 -6.17 -11.84
N GLU A 274 -22.66 -6.65 -11.85
CA GLU A 274 -22.10 -7.46 -10.77
C GLU A 274 -20.99 -6.71 -10.00
N LEU A 275 -20.94 -6.96 -8.67
CA LEU A 275 -19.87 -6.48 -7.84
C LEU A 275 -18.68 -7.45 -7.89
N VAL A 276 -17.53 -6.99 -8.37
CA VAL A 276 -16.31 -7.80 -8.48
C VAL A 276 -15.20 -7.16 -7.64
N ASP A 277 -14.65 -7.94 -6.71
CA ASP A 277 -13.53 -7.46 -5.91
C ASP A 277 -12.33 -7.15 -6.82
N LEU A 278 -11.77 -5.94 -6.66
CA LEU A 278 -10.61 -5.46 -7.42
C LEU A 278 -9.40 -6.41 -7.30
N ALA A 279 -9.27 -7.11 -6.16
CA ALA A 279 -8.24 -8.13 -5.96
C ALA A 279 -8.35 -9.27 -6.99
N PHE A 280 -9.57 -9.65 -7.38
CA PHE A 280 -9.83 -10.73 -8.33
C PHE A 280 -10.11 -10.23 -9.76
N TYR A 281 -10.17 -8.92 -9.96
CA TYR A 281 -10.31 -8.37 -11.29
C TYR A 281 -9.14 -8.76 -12.18
N SER A 282 -9.46 -9.34 -13.35
CA SER A 282 -8.49 -9.72 -14.36
C SER A 282 -8.54 -8.71 -15.50
N ALA A 283 -7.55 -7.83 -15.53
CA ALA A 283 -7.39 -6.87 -16.62
C ALA A 283 -7.19 -7.61 -17.96
N PRO A 284 -7.61 -7.01 -19.08
CA PRO A 284 -7.25 -7.52 -20.40
C PRO A 284 -5.73 -7.68 -20.51
N SER A 285 -5.28 -8.87 -20.87
CA SER A 285 -3.84 -9.13 -20.98
C SER A 285 -3.24 -8.31 -22.10
N PRO A 286 -2.16 -7.56 -21.86
CA PRO A 286 -1.45 -6.87 -22.90
C PRO A 286 -0.87 -7.86 -23.93
N SER A 287 -0.60 -7.39 -25.13
CA SER A 287 0.07 -8.22 -26.14
C SER A 287 1.38 -8.80 -25.59
N LEU A 288 1.63 -10.09 -25.80
CA LEU A 288 2.88 -10.76 -25.44
C LEU A 288 4.15 -10.14 -26.09
N ARG A 289 3.94 -9.31 -27.11
CA ARG A 289 5.00 -8.57 -27.81
C ARG A 289 5.18 -7.14 -27.30
N ALA A 290 4.29 -6.67 -26.41
CA ALA A 290 4.41 -5.33 -25.86
C ALA A 290 5.70 -5.21 -25.05
N PRO A 291 6.41 -4.06 -25.13
CA PRO A 291 7.52 -3.77 -24.25
C PRO A 291 7.05 -3.79 -22.79
N GLN A 292 7.89 -4.31 -21.92
CA GLN A 292 7.57 -4.47 -20.48
C GLN A 292 8.34 -3.43 -19.66
N ILE A 293 7.73 -2.99 -18.59
CA ILE A 293 8.37 -2.25 -17.51
C ILE A 293 8.35 -3.18 -16.29
N ALA A 294 9.52 -3.43 -15.70
CA ALA A 294 9.60 -4.20 -14.47
C ALA A 294 9.32 -3.27 -13.27
N VAL A 295 8.50 -3.72 -12.35
CA VAL A 295 8.32 -3.07 -11.04
C VAL A 295 9.02 -3.94 -10.00
N VAL A 296 10.05 -3.39 -9.37
CA VAL A 296 10.76 -4.02 -8.25
C VAL A 296 10.49 -3.18 -7.01
N GLY A 297 10.10 -3.78 -5.89
CA GLY A 297 9.77 -3.04 -4.69
C GLY A 297 10.52 -3.50 -3.45
N GLY A 298 10.80 -2.54 -2.57
CA GLY A 298 11.31 -2.77 -1.24
C GLY A 298 10.50 -2.00 -0.20
N GLU A 299 9.96 -2.72 0.79
CA GLU A 299 9.17 -2.15 1.88
C GLU A 299 9.77 -2.54 3.23
N GLY A 300 9.82 -1.57 4.16
CA GLY A 300 10.36 -1.77 5.50
C GLY A 300 11.86 -1.54 5.62
N ALA A 301 12.49 -2.06 6.67
CA ALA A 301 13.90 -1.84 6.94
C ALA A 301 14.81 -2.51 5.90
N VAL A 302 15.81 -1.77 5.41
CA VAL A 302 16.85 -2.29 4.53
C VAL A 302 17.79 -3.19 5.32
N VAL A 303 17.83 -4.47 5.00
CA VAL A 303 18.61 -5.49 5.71
C VAL A 303 19.56 -6.24 4.77
N THR A 304 20.70 -6.69 5.31
CA THR A 304 21.67 -7.52 4.55
C THR A 304 21.15 -8.93 4.37
N GLY A 305 21.51 -9.53 3.24
CA GLY A 305 21.23 -10.94 2.93
C GLY A 305 19.96 -11.17 2.14
N GLY A 306 19.66 -12.43 1.89
CA GLY A 306 18.45 -12.90 1.23
C GLY A 306 17.58 -13.60 2.27
N GLY A 307 16.46 -13.00 2.61
CA GLY A 307 15.49 -13.68 3.45
C GLY A 307 14.68 -14.71 2.64
N GLU A 308 15.28 -15.81 2.23
CA GLU A 308 14.47 -17.03 2.11
C GLU A 308 14.17 -17.41 3.56
N GLY A 309 12.95 -17.15 4.02
CA GLY A 309 12.54 -17.59 5.33
C GLY A 309 12.78 -19.11 5.40
N ASP A 310 13.65 -19.54 6.29
CA ASP A 310 13.93 -20.97 6.54
C ASP A 310 12.68 -21.76 6.97
N SER A 311 11.54 -21.11 7.04
CA SER A 311 10.27 -21.66 7.44
C SER A 311 9.14 -21.23 6.49
N PRO A 312 8.26 -22.17 6.09
CA PRO A 312 7.05 -21.83 5.35
C PRO A 312 6.13 -20.84 6.09
N PHE A 313 6.37 -20.64 7.38
CA PHE A 313 5.60 -19.74 8.25
C PHE A 313 6.25 -18.36 8.43
N SER A 314 7.47 -18.14 7.93
CA SER A 314 8.13 -16.84 7.97
C SER A 314 7.96 -16.12 6.63
N SER A 315 7.59 -14.84 6.70
CA SER A 315 7.68 -13.96 5.53
C SER A 315 9.12 -13.44 5.43
N PRO A 316 9.74 -13.48 4.25
CA PRO A 316 11.04 -12.87 4.07
C PRO A 316 10.94 -11.35 4.31
N PRO A 317 12.02 -10.71 4.78
CA PRO A 317 12.07 -9.26 4.89
C PRO A 317 11.78 -8.62 3.52
N GLY A 318 10.84 -7.69 3.48
CA GLY A 318 10.42 -7.04 2.23
C GLY A 318 11.53 -6.21 1.56
N PHE A 319 12.61 -5.85 2.30
CA PHE A 319 13.74 -5.07 1.78
C PHE A 319 15.11 -5.73 2.06
N ALA A 320 15.22 -7.02 1.75
CA ALA A 320 16.48 -7.77 1.83
C ALA A 320 17.36 -7.50 0.60
N SER A 321 18.61 -7.11 0.83
CA SER A 321 19.51 -6.62 -0.23
C SER A 321 19.79 -7.64 -1.34
N ASP A 322 19.94 -8.94 -1.01
CA ASP A 322 20.19 -9.97 -2.03
C ASP A 322 18.98 -10.16 -2.95
N ASN A 323 17.77 -10.10 -2.39
CA ASN A 323 16.54 -10.30 -3.15
C ASN A 323 16.29 -9.12 -4.09
N ILE A 324 16.40 -7.89 -3.58
CA ILE A 324 16.18 -6.67 -4.35
C ILE A 324 17.26 -6.51 -5.43
N ALA A 325 18.54 -6.66 -5.07
CA ALA A 325 19.63 -6.55 -6.04
C ALA A 325 19.51 -7.60 -7.15
N ARG A 326 19.14 -8.86 -6.80
CA ARG A 326 18.90 -9.91 -7.78
C ARG A 326 17.74 -9.55 -8.70
N ALA A 327 16.60 -9.10 -8.16
CA ALA A 327 15.42 -8.71 -8.95
C ALA A 327 15.75 -7.59 -9.94
N ILE A 328 16.51 -6.56 -9.52
CA ILE A 328 16.98 -5.46 -10.38
C ILE A 328 17.88 -6.00 -11.49
N LEU A 329 18.88 -6.82 -11.15
CA LEU A 329 19.82 -7.38 -12.12
C LEU A 329 19.14 -8.33 -13.12
N ASP A 330 18.17 -9.13 -12.68
CA ASP A 330 17.44 -10.05 -13.55
C ASP A 330 16.49 -9.29 -14.49
N ALA A 331 15.83 -8.24 -14.00
CA ALA A 331 15.09 -7.31 -14.86
C ALA A 331 16.02 -6.59 -15.85
N GLY A 332 17.23 -6.25 -15.42
CA GLY A 332 18.28 -5.69 -16.25
C GLY A 332 18.63 -6.57 -17.46
N LYS A 333 18.78 -7.87 -17.24
CA LYS A 333 19.16 -8.85 -18.29
C LYS A 333 18.01 -9.22 -19.23
N ASN A 334 16.76 -8.92 -18.87
CA ASN A 334 15.60 -9.31 -19.68
C ASN A 334 15.40 -8.33 -20.85
N ASP A 335 15.59 -8.76 -22.08
CA ASP A 335 15.46 -7.93 -23.29
C ASP A 335 14.04 -7.39 -23.52
N LYS A 336 13.01 -8.01 -22.98
CA LYS A 336 11.62 -7.52 -23.05
C LYS A 336 11.38 -6.34 -22.11
N VAL A 337 12.13 -6.25 -21.02
CA VAL A 337 12.06 -5.15 -20.06
C VAL A 337 12.82 -3.95 -20.60
N LYS A 338 12.14 -2.82 -20.77
CA LYS A 338 12.71 -1.58 -21.35
C LYS A 338 13.10 -0.54 -20.29
N ALA A 339 12.50 -0.64 -19.10
CA ALA A 339 12.81 0.21 -17.96
C ALA A 339 12.46 -0.53 -16.67
N ILE A 340 13.06 -0.10 -15.56
CA ILE A 340 12.74 -0.59 -14.22
C ILE A 340 12.16 0.57 -13.42
N ILE A 341 11.00 0.35 -12.78
CA ILE A 341 10.49 1.18 -11.71
C ILE A 341 10.89 0.51 -10.40
N PHE A 342 11.71 1.20 -9.62
CA PHE A 342 12.10 0.74 -8.29
C PHE A 342 11.26 1.47 -7.24
N ARG A 343 10.29 0.76 -6.67
CA ARG A 343 9.41 1.28 -5.62
C ARG A 343 10.08 1.15 -4.26
N VAL A 344 10.17 2.25 -3.51
CA VAL A 344 10.84 2.33 -2.21
C VAL A 344 9.88 2.89 -1.16
N ASP A 345 9.62 2.10 -0.11
CA ASP A 345 8.89 2.54 1.10
C ASP A 345 9.65 2.09 2.35
N SER A 346 10.60 2.91 2.83
CA SER A 346 11.59 2.46 3.80
C SER A 346 12.10 3.56 4.73
N PRO A 347 12.20 3.28 6.04
CA PRO A 347 12.89 4.15 7.01
C PRO A 347 14.42 4.13 6.83
N GLY A 348 14.94 3.26 5.97
CA GLY A 348 16.36 2.96 5.84
C GLY A 348 16.77 1.70 6.60
N GLY A 349 18.04 1.59 6.91
CA GLY A 349 18.60 0.41 7.60
C GLY A 349 20.09 0.28 7.39
N SER A 350 20.56 -0.94 7.08
CA SER A 350 21.97 -1.25 6.87
C SER A 350 22.57 -0.48 5.70
N PRO A 351 23.62 0.33 5.89
CA PRO A 351 24.30 1.02 4.81
C PRO A 351 24.96 0.06 3.82
N VAL A 352 25.45 -1.09 4.28
CA VAL A 352 26.06 -2.13 3.43
C VAL A 352 25.00 -2.77 2.50
N ALA A 353 23.81 -3.00 3.04
CA ALA A 353 22.70 -3.50 2.23
C ALA A 353 22.24 -2.47 1.19
N ALA A 354 22.15 -1.20 1.60
CA ALA A 354 21.80 -0.10 0.69
C ALA A 354 22.82 0.05 -0.44
N ASP A 355 24.12 -0.04 -0.13
CA ASP A 355 25.21 0.01 -1.11
C ASP A 355 25.14 -1.12 -2.13
N GLN A 356 24.83 -2.35 -1.70
CA GLN A 356 24.65 -3.50 -2.59
C GLN A 356 23.52 -3.26 -3.61
N ILE A 357 22.39 -2.70 -3.16
CA ILE A 357 21.24 -2.40 -4.02
C ILE A 357 21.59 -1.25 -4.98
N TRP A 358 22.20 -0.19 -4.45
CA TRP A 358 22.67 0.93 -5.26
C TRP A 358 23.61 0.46 -6.37
N ASN A 359 24.58 -0.40 -6.07
CA ASN A 359 25.49 -0.98 -7.07
C ASN A 359 24.74 -1.80 -8.14
N ALA A 360 23.66 -2.51 -7.78
CA ALA A 360 22.84 -3.22 -8.77
C ALA A 360 22.15 -2.25 -9.75
N ILE A 361 21.68 -1.11 -9.28
CA ILE A 361 21.09 -0.03 -10.10
C ILE A 361 22.14 0.51 -11.06
N GLU A 362 23.32 0.92 -10.58
CA GLU A 362 24.41 1.45 -11.38
C GLU A 362 24.81 0.49 -12.53
N ARG A 363 24.87 -0.81 -12.24
CA ARG A 363 25.21 -1.83 -13.24
C ARG A 363 24.18 -1.95 -14.35
N VAL A 364 22.88 -1.90 -14.00
CA VAL A 364 21.79 -1.98 -14.96
C VAL A 364 21.76 -0.74 -15.85
N GLN A 365 22.01 0.43 -15.28
CA GLN A 365 22.12 1.69 -16.02
C GLN A 365 23.34 1.71 -16.94
N ALA A 366 24.49 1.17 -16.51
CA ALA A 366 25.68 1.04 -17.35
C ALA A 366 25.42 0.17 -18.60
N ASP A 367 24.51 -0.81 -18.50
CA ASP A 367 24.04 -1.62 -19.63
C ASP A 367 22.95 -0.92 -20.48
N GLY A 368 22.63 0.36 -20.17
CA GLY A 368 21.73 1.22 -20.95
C GLY A 368 20.25 1.06 -20.63
N LYS A 369 19.87 0.41 -19.52
CA LYS A 369 18.48 0.26 -19.12
C LYS A 369 18.13 1.25 -17.99
N PRO A 370 17.18 2.17 -18.20
CA PRO A 370 16.86 3.20 -17.22
C PRO A 370 16.19 2.60 -15.98
N VAL A 371 16.56 3.15 -14.81
CA VAL A 371 15.96 2.86 -13.51
C VAL A 371 15.33 4.14 -12.94
N ILE A 372 14.03 4.10 -12.72
CA ILE A 372 13.26 5.19 -12.13
C ILE A 372 12.83 4.78 -10.74
N VAL A 373 13.12 5.60 -9.74
CA VAL A 373 12.63 5.38 -8.38
C VAL A 373 11.26 6.03 -8.20
N SER A 374 10.33 5.28 -7.59
CA SER A 374 9.06 5.77 -7.08
C SER A 374 9.04 5.61 -5.58
N MET A 375 9.08 6.73 -4.85
CA MET A 375 9.05 6.72 -3.40
C MET A 375 7.60 6.58 -2.90
N GLY A 376 7.40 5.69 -1.93
CA GLY A 376 6.14 5.50 -1.20
C GLY A 376 5.96 6.54 -0.10
N SER A 377 5.43 6.10 1.03
CA SER A 377 5.19 6.99 2.16
C SER A 377 6.46 7.42 2.89
N LEU A 378 7.51 6.59 2.82
CA LEU A 378 8.76 6.83 3.51
C LEU A 378 9.97 6.43 2.65
N ALA A 379 10.94 7.33 2.48
CA ALA A 379 12.19 7.06 1.79
C ALA A 379 13.37 7.70 2.51
N ALA A 380 13.55 7.35 3.77
CA ALA A 380 14.55 7.95 4.64
C ALA A 380 15.85 7.13 4.71
N SER A 381 16.97 7.79 5.04
CA SER A 381 18.26 7.13 5.32
C SER A 381 18.67 6.15 4.21
N GLY A 382 18.78 4.83 4.50
CA GLY A 382 19.09 3.79 3.52
C GLY A 382 18.06 3.70 2.39
N GLY A 383 16.78 4.07 2.61
CA GLY A 383 15.77 4.18 1.57
C GLY A 383 16.08 5.29 0.56
N TYR A 384 16.60 6.42 1.02
CA TYR A 384 17.09 7.46 0.13
C TYR A 384 18.41 7.05 -0.56
N TYR A 385 19.31 6.37 0.18
CA TYR A 385 20.59 5.89 -0.38
C TYR A 385 20.37 4.99 -1.60
N VAL A 386 19.50 3.97 -1.49
CA VAL A 386 19.22 3.09 -2.63
C VAL A 386 18.60 3.83 -3.81
N SER A 387 17.94 4.96 -3.54
CA SER A 387 17.27 5.77 -4.56
C SER A 387 18.21 6.74 -5.28
N ALA A 388 19.29 7.15 -4.63
CA ALA A 388 20.15 8.26 -5.09
C ALA A 388 20.90 7.98 -6.40
N GLY A 389 21.09 6.71 -6.79
CA GLY A 389 21.71 6.30 -8.04
C GLY A 389 20.74 6.20 -9.24
N ALA A 390 19.46 6.41 -9.06
CA ALA A 390 18.49 6.27 -10.14
C ALA A 390 18.59 7.41 -11.18
N ASP A 391 18.22 7.11 -12.45
CA ASP A 391 18.13 8.13 -13.51
C ASP A 391 17.10 9.20 -13.20
N TYR A 392 16.03 8.81 -12.49
CA TYR A 392 14.96 9.71 -12.09
C TYR A 392 14.33 9.28 -10.77
N ILE A 393 14.05 10.26 -9.91
CA ILE A 393 13.38 10.03 -8.62
C ILE A 393 12.05 10.75 -8.60
N MET A 394 10.99 10.03 -8.34
CA MET A 394 9.64 10.55 -8.12
C MET A 394 9.24 10.34 -6.67
N ALA A 395 8.73 11.37 -6.05
CA ALA A 395 8.15 11.33 -4.71
C ALA A 395 6.75 11.94 -4.73
N ASN A 396 5.85 11.42 -3.89
CA ASN A 396 4.58 12.08 -3.64
C ASN A 396 4.80 13.33 -2.78
N ARG A 397 3.85 14.28 -2.82
CA ARG A 397 3.92 15.51 -2.00
C ARG A 397 3.90 15.22 -0.50
N ALA A 398 3.40 14.03 -0.13
CA ALA A 398 3.32 13.54 1.24
C ALA A 398 4.34 12.43 1.57
N THR A 399 5.35 12.20 0.72
CA THR A 399 6.50 11.31 1.02
C THR A 399 7.39 11.94 2.08
N ILE A 400 7.85 11.14 3.04
CA ILE A 400 8.75 11.55 4.12
C ILE A 400 10.14 10.97 3.89
#